data_cf56ebedab36c1656612523e80d26d56
#
_entry.id   cf56ebedab36c1656612523e80d26d56
#
_cell.length_a   1.000
_cell.length_b   1.000
_cell.length_c   1.000
_cell.angle_alpha   90.00
_cell.angle_beta   90.00
_cell.angle_gamma   90.00
#
_symmetry.space_group_name_H-M   'P 1'
#
loop_
_entity.id
_entity.type
_entity.pdbx_description
1 polymer ?
#
loop_
_entity_poly.entity_id
_entity_poly.type
_entity_poly.pdbx_seq_one_letter_code
_entity_poly.pdbx_strand_id
1 'polypeptide(L)'
;DHARAAAALFHQEQARPRMIAWAMTGCELVRGQFSPCGDHAGRWETSLLMALDPGMQDLSRLPGGPGGKPVGTSDNGVQDATAEFGRQAVGAIVQAVRTRVEDFLANPGAYQGHGSPM
;
A
#
# COMPACT_ATOMS: atom_id res chain seq x y z
N ASP A 1 -7.92 9.65 7.96
CA ASP A 1 -8.12 9.44 6.58
C ASP A 1 -8.32 10.71 5.74
N HIS A 2 -7.41 11.68 5.99
CA HIS A 2 -7.51 13.03 5.41
C HIS A 2 -7.39 13.03 3.88
N ALA A 3 -6.57 12.13 3.29
CA ALA A 3 -6.40 12.06 1.84
C ALA A 3 -7.71 11.65 1.12
N ARG A 4 -8.47 10.72 1.71
CA ARG A 4 -9.79 10.34 1.17
C ARG A 4 -10.81 11.43 1.31
N ALA A 5 -10.84 12.10 2.47
CA ALA A 5 -11.72 13.25 2.67
C ALA A 5 -11.40 14.36 1.67
N ALA A 6 -10.12 14.65 1.42
CA ALA A 6 -9.69 15.64 0.43
C ALA A 6 -10.10 15.23 -1.00
N ALA A 7 -9.94 13.96 -1.39
CA ALA A 7 -10.39 13.47 -2.68
C ALA A 7 -11.92 13.58 -2.84
N ALA A 8 -12.68 13.23 -1.81
CA ALA A 8 -14.15 13.36 -1.84
C ALA A 8 -14.58 14.84 -1.95
N LEU A 9 -13.99 15.74 -1.17
CA LEU A 9 -14.27 17.17 -1.25
C LEU A 9 -13.93 17.74 -2.63
N PHE A 10 -12.78 17.38 -3.19
CA PHE A 10 -12.41 17.78 -4.55
C PHE A 10 -13.51 17.42 -5.56
N HIS A 11 -14.02 16.19 -5.52
CA HIS A 11 -15.07 15.75 -6.42
C HIS A 11 -16.42 16.43 -6.17
N GLN A 12 -16.75 16.75 -4.91
CA GLN A 12 -17.97 17.46 -4.56
C GLN A 12 -17.96 18.93 -5.03
N GLU A 13 -16.82 19.58 -4.94
CA GLU A 13 -16.65 20.99 -5.33
C GLU A 13 -16.53 21.19 -6.85
N GLN A 14 -16.08 20.17 -7.57
CA GLN A 14 -15.87 20.21 -9.02
C GLN A 14 -17.03 19.58 -9.75
N ALA A 15 -17.98 20.37 -10.25
CA ALA A 15 -19.22 19.92 -10.89
C ALA A 15 -19.02 18.96 -12.09
N ARG A 16 -17.86 18.91 -12.72
CA ARG A 16 -17.44 17.92 -13.73
C ARG A 16 -15.91 17.92 -13.78
N PRO A 17 -15.23 17.30 -12.85
CA PRO A 17 -13.79 17.31 -12.83
C PRO A 17 -13.22 16.61 -14.08
N ARG A 18 -12.17 17.20 -14.65
CA ARG A 18 -11.38 16.55 -15.71
C ARG A 18 -10.39 15.55 -15.12
N MET A 19 -10.40 15.41 -13.80
CA MET A 19 -9.51 14.55 -13.05
C MET A 19 -10.33 13.67 -12.13
N ILE A 20 -9.84 12.47 -11.87
CA ILE A 20 -10.32 11.59 -10.81
C ILE A 20 -9.23 11.54 -9.75
N ALA A 21 -9.52 12.07 -8.56
CA ALA A 21 -8.66 11.96 -7.39
C ALA A 21 -8.97 10.65 -6.66
N TRP A 22 -7.95 9.86 -6.42
CA TRP A 22 -8.07 8.58 -5.75
C TRP A 22 -7.00 8.43 -4.67
N ALA A 23 -7.44 8.23 -3.43
CA ALA A 23 -6.56 8.00 -2.28
C ALA A 23 -6.64 6.53 -1.84
N MET A 24 -5.50 5.85 -1.79
CA MET A 24 -5.41 4.44 -1.44
C MET A 24 -4.08 4.13 -0.74
N THR A 25 -4.00 2.97 -0.13
CA THR A 25 -2.73 2.35 0.26
C THR A 25 -2.51 1.05 -0.49
N GLY A 26 -1.25 0.66 -0.69
CA GLY A 26 -0.93 -0.60 -1.38
C GLY A 26 -1.52 -1.82 -0.66
N CYS A 27 -1.50 -1.82 0.68
CA CYS A 27 -2.09 -2.89 1.49
C CYS A 27 -3.59 -3.07 1.20
N GLU A 28 -4.36 -1.99 1.12
CA GLU A 28 -5.81 -2.07 0.87
C GLU A 28 -6.14 -2.74 -0.45
N LEU A 29 -5.35 -2.47 -1.48
CA LEU A 29 -5.56 -3.03 -2.81
C LEU A 29 -5.33 -4.55 -2.88
N VAL A 30 -4.47 -5.08 -2.02
CA VAL A 30 -4.04 -6.48 -2.09
C VAL A 30 -4.31 -7.28 -0.81
N ARG A 31 -5.07 -6.73 0.13
CA ARG A 31 -5.37 -7.35 1.42
C ARG A 31 -5.94 -8.77 1.30
N GLY A 32 -6.69 -9.06 0.25
CA GLY A 32 -7.23 -10.39 -0.01
C GLY A 32 -6.17 -11.43 -0.39
N GLN A 33 -4.99 -10.99 -0.82
CA GLN A 33 -3.88 -11.86 -1.25
C GLN A 33 -2.74 -11.89 -0.21
N PHE A 34 -2.54 -10.78 0.50
CA PHE A 34 -1.46 -10.59 1.47
C PHE A 34 -2.05 -10.19 2.82
N SER A 35 -2.08 -11.13 3.75
CA SER A 35 -2.59 -10.90 5.11
C SER A 35 -1.66 -11.59 6.12
N PRO A 36 -1.26 -10.89 7.20
CA PRO A 36 -1.52 -9.48 7.47
C PRO A 36 -0.68 -8.55 6.58
N CYS A 37 -1.21 -7.38 6.26
CA CYS A 37 -0.50 -6.30 5.60
C CYS A 37 -0.82 -4.94 6.26
N GLY A 38 0.01 -3.92 6.03
CA GLY A 38 -0.15 -2.62 6.67
C GLY A 38 0.36 -2.63 8.11
N ASP A 39 1.43 -3.38 8.37
CA ASP A 39 2.18 -3.35 9.63
C ASP A 39 3.01 -2.06 9.73
N HIS A 40 3.72 -1.89 10.85
CA HIS A 40 4.70 -0.84 11.01
C HIS A 40 6.07 -1.47 11.23
N ALA A 41 6.97 -1.31 10.26
CA ALA A 41 8.30 -1.91 10.21
C ALA A 41 8.30 -3.44 10.49
N GLY A 42 7.22 -4.11 10.20
CA GLY A 42 7.09 -5.56 10.30
C GLY A 42 7.47 -6.26 8.99
N ARG A 43 6.96 -7.47 8.80
CA ARG A 43 7.27 -8.27 7.61
C ARG A 43 6.87 -7.59 6.31
N TRP A 44 5.68 -6.96 6.28
CA TRP A 44 5.12 -6.35 5.07
C TRP A 44 5.97 -5.17 4.60
N GLU A 45 6.11 -4.13 5.44
CA GLU A 45 6.84 -2.92 5.06
C GLU A 45 8.31 -3.19 4.80
N THR A 46 8.95 -4.02 5.64
CA THR A 46 10.36 -4.38 5.48
C THR A 46 10.59 -5.14 4.18
N SER A 47 9.70 -6.08 3.82
CA SER A 47 9.82 -6.81 2.55
C SER A 47 9.65 -5.91 1.33
N LEU A 48 8.71 -4.97 1.37
CA LEU A 48 8.56 -3.97 0.31
C LEU A 48 9.84 -3.15 0.14
N LEU A 49 10.43 -2.71 1.25
CA LEU A 49 11.67 -1.95 1.24
C LEU A 49 12.82 -2.79 0.67
N MET A 50 12.97 -4.06 1.08
CA MET A 50 13.96 -4.98 0.53
C MET A 50 13.84 -5.19 -0.98
N ALA A 51 12.61 -5.15 -1.50
CA ALA A 51 12.35 -5.32 -2.93
C ALA A 51 12.68 -4.06 -3.74
N LEU A 52 12.42 -2.88 -3.16
CA LEU A 52 12.54 -1.60 -3.84
C LEU A 52 13.93 -0.97 -3.66
N ASP A 53 14.51 -1.11 -2.49
CA ASP A 53 15.85 -0.61 -2.16
C ASP A 53 16.59 -1.58 -1.20
N PRO A 54 17.32 -2.56 -1.74
CA PRO A 54 17.99 -3.59 -0.94
C PRO A 54 19.08 -3.09 0.02
N GLY A 55 19.52 -1.84 -0.13
CA GLY A 55 20.56 -1.25 0.71
C GLY A 55 20.04 -0.54 1.96
N MET A 56 18.73 -0.37 2.07
CA MET A 56 18.14 0.47 3.12
C MET A 56 17.86 -0.27 4.44
N GLN A 57 18.01 -1.60 4.49
CA GLN A 57 17.72 -2.39 5.68
C GLN A 57 18.87 -3.35 6.03
N ASP A 58 19.10 -3.51 7.31
CA ASP A 58 20.07 -4.44 7.88
C ASP A 58 19.45 -5.23 9.03
N LEU A 59 18.90 -6.40 8.74
CA LEU A 59 18.26 -7.26 9.73
C LEU A 59 19.25 -7.84 10.75
N SER A 60 20.56 -7.82 10.48
CA SER A 60 21.57 -8.27 11.45
C SER A 60 21.64 -7.41 12.70
N ARG A 61 21.11 -6.19 12.62
CA ARG A 61 21.05 -5.22 13.73
C ARG A 61 19.82 -5.36 14.61
N LEU A 62 18.92 -6.30 14.33
CA LEU A 62 17.77 -6.56 15.16
C LEU A 62 18.21 -7.00 16.58
N PRO A 63 17.66 -6.39 17.63
CA PRO A 63 18.05 -6.74 19.00
C PRO A 63 17.59 -8.15 19.37
N GLY A 64 18.41 -8.85 20.14
CA GLY A 64 18.02 -10.09 20.83
C GLY A 64 18.18 -11.37 20.03
N GLY A 65 18.80 -11.36 18.84
CA GLY A 65 18.98 -12.58 18.04
C GLY A 65 17.64 -13.19 17.57
N PRO A 66 17.63 -14.47 17.20
CA PRO A 66 16.40 -15.14 16.78
C PRO A 66 15.33 -15.09 17.88
N GLY A 67 14.22 -14.37 17.63
CA GLY A 67 13.11 -14.20 18.58
C GLY A 67 13.12 -12.93 19.43
N GLY A 68 14.13 -12.08 19.30
CA GLY A 68 14.11 -10.74 19.91
C GLY A 68 13.02 -9.86 19.29
N LYS A 69 12.28 -9.14 20.16
CA LYS A 69 11.30 -8.15 19.69
C LYS A 69 11.99 -6.83 19.40
N PRO A 70 12.00 -6.35 18.16
CA PRO A 70 12.48 -5.01 17.88
C PRO A 70 11.57 -3.96 18.53
N VAL A 71 12.19 -2.91 19.09
CA VAL A 71 11.43 -1.77 19.60
C VAL A 71 10.93 -0.94 18.44
N GLY A 72 9.66 -0.56 18.47
CA GLY A 72 9.07 0.31 17.45
C GLY A 72 8.47 -0.42 16.24
N THR A 73 8.34 -1.74 16.28
CA THR A 73 7.63 -2.49 15.24
C THR A 73 6.24 -2.89 15.73
N SER A 74 5.28 -2.99 14.80
CA SER A 74 3.90 -3.36 15.14
C SER A 74 3.73 -4.86 15.42
N ASP A 75 4.62 -5.69 14.88
CA ASP A 75 4.57 -7.13 15.06
C ASP A 75 5.97 -7.76 15.13
N ASN A 76 5.99 -9.08 15.30
CA ASN A 76 7.21 -9.86 15.41
C ASN A 76 7.69 -10.43 14.07
N GLY A 77 7.03 -10.10 12.96
CA GLY A 77 7.29 -10.73 11.67
C GLY A 77 8.45 -10.12 10.88
N VAL A 78 9.16 -9.13 11.40
CA VAL A 78 10.26 -8.47 10.67
C VAL A 78 11.38 -9.43 10.27
N GLN A 79 11.67 -10.44 11.10
CA GLN A 79 12.66 -11.49 10.78
C GLN A 79 12.26 -12.39 9.62
N ASP A 80 10.96 -12.43 9.29
CA ASP A 80 10.41 -13.21 8.17
C ASP A 80 10.29 -12.37 6.89
N ALA A 81 10.79 -11.12 6.94
CA ALA A 81 10.80 -10.25 5.77
C ALA A 81 11.76 -10.77 4.71
N THR A 82 11.32 -10.77 3.45
CA THR A 82 12.14 -11.17 2.30
C THR A 82 11.88 -10.28 1.09
N ALA A 83 12.94 -10.03 0.31
CA ALA A 83 12.80 -9.31 -0.95
C ALA A 83 11.87 -10.04 -1.95
N GLU A 84 11.80 -11.36 -1.89
CA GLU A 84 10.90 -12.14 -2.76
C GLU A 84 9.43 -11.87 -2.44
N PHE A 85 9.05 -11.93 -1.16
CA PHE A 85 7.71 -11.55 -0.72
C PHE A 85 7.39 -10.10 -1.11
N GLY A 86 8.35 -9.19 -0.93
CA GLY A 86 8.21 -7.80 -1.34
C GLY A 86 7.98 -7.62 -2.84
N ARG A 87 8.74 -8.33 -3.70
CA ARG A 87 8.54 -8.29 -5.16
C ARG A 87 7.15 -8.78 -5.57
N GLN A 88 6.66 -9.87 -4.96
CA GLN A 88 5.32 -10.37 -5.22
C GLN A 88 4.25 -9.34 -4.80
N ALA A 89 4.40 -8.74 -3.63
CA ALA A 89 3.47 -7.72 -3.14
C ALA A 89 3.48 -6.46 -4.02
N VAL A 90 4.65 -5.94 -4.39
CA VAL A 90 4.78 -4.80 -5.32
C VAL A 90 4.14 -5.12 -6.66
N GLY A 91 4.40 -6.30 -7.23
CA GLY A 91 3.79 -6.72 -8.49
C GLY A 91 2.26 -6.74 -8.43
N ALA A 92 1.70 -7.28 -7.35
CA ALA A 92 0.25 -7.31 -7.13
C ALA A 92 -0.35 -5.91 -6.96
N ILE A 93 0.31 -5.03 -6.20
CA ILE A 93 -0.10 -3.63 -6.03
C ILE A 93 -0.12 -2.91 -7.38
N VAL A 94 0.96 -3.00 -8.15
CA VAL A 94 1.04 -2.36 -9.48
C VAL A 94 -0.07 -2.85 -10.40
N GLN A 95 -0.33 -4.16 -10.42
CA GLN A 95 -1.42 -4.73 -11.23
C GLN A 95 -2.80 -4.22 -10.76
N ALA A 96 -3.04 -4.16 -9.46
CA ALA A 96 -4.30 -3.65 -8.92
C ALA A 96 -4.51 -2.16 -9.23
N VAL A 97 -3.47 -1.34 -9.12
CA VAL A 97 -3.49 0.07 -9.52
C VAL A 97 -3.80 0.20 -11.01
N ARG A 98 -3.11 -0.57 -11.85
CA ARG A 98 -3.32 -0.56 -13.30
C ARG A 98 -4.77 -0.87 -13.66
N THR A 99 -5.31 -1.96 -13.11
CA THR A 99 -6.71 -2.35 -13.35
C THR A 99 -7.67 -1.24 -12.93
N ARG A 100 -7.44 -0.59 -11.80
CA ARG A 100 -8.28 0.51 -11.33
C ARG A 100 -8.18 1.75 -12.24
N VAL A 101 -6.99 2.08 -12.70
CA VAL A 101 -6.78 3.21 -13.65
C VAL A 101 -7.44 2.92 -14.99
N GLU A 102 -7.34 1.70 -15.50
CA GLU A 102 -8.03 1.29 -16.73
C GLU A 102 -9.56 1.44 -16.61
N ASP A 103 -10.12 1.09 -15.44
CA ASP A 103 -11.55 1.28 -15.16
C ASP A 103 -11.93 2.77 -15.07
N PHE A 104 -11.12 3.62 -14.43
CA PHE A 104 -11.35 5.07 -14.41
C PHE A 104 -11.38 5.68 -15.81
N LEU A 105 -10.50 5.23 -16.69
CA LEU A 105 -10.42 5.70 -18.06
C LEU A 105 -11.60 5.21 -18.91
N ALA A 106 -12.05 3.99 -18.68
CA ALA A 106 -13.19 3.40 -19.40
C ALA A 106 -14.54 3.97 -18.92
N ASN A 107 -14.67 4.26 -17.62
CA ASN A 107 -15.91 4.61 -16.96
C ASN A 107 -15.83 5.92 -16.16
N PRO A 108 -15.32 7.03 -16.69
CA PRO A 108 -15.03 8.23 -15.89
C PRO A 108 -16.30 8.79 -15.22
N GLY A 109 -17.46 8.67 -15.84
CA GLY A 109 -18.74 9.16 -15.29
C GLY A 109 -19.13 8.49 -13.97
N ALA A 110 -18.68 7.26 -13.73
CA ALA A 110 -18.94 6.56 -12.47
C ALA A 110 -18.17 7.14 -11.27
N TYR A 111 -17.11 7.90 -11.53
CA TYR A 111 -16.17 8.36 -10.49
C TYR A 111 -16.14 9.87 -10.30
N GLN A 112 -16.66 10.63 -11.25
CA GLN A 112 -16.58 12.10 -11.27
C GLN A 112 -17.37 12.78 -10.13
N GLY A 113 -18.32 12.10 -9.51
CA GLY A 113 -19.14 12.66 -8.43
C GLY A 113 -18.55 12.47 -7.02
N HIS A 114 -17.62 11.51 -6.85
CA HIS A 114 -17.13 11.14 -5.51
C HIS A 114 -15.73 10.52 -5.47
N GLY A 115 -15.06 10.40 -6.61
CA GLY A 115 -13.84 9.61 -6.72
C GLY A 115 -14.13 8.10 -6.69
N SER A 116 -13.09 7.29 -6.52
CA SER A 116 -13.26 5.84 -6.42
C SER A 116 -13.80 5.45 -5.05
N PRO A 117 -14.97 4.79 -4.95
CA PRO A 117 -15.30 4.07 -3.75
C PRO A 117 -14.28 2.93 -3.56
N MET A 118 -13.97 2.65 -2.32
CA MET A 118 -13.17 1.46 -1.98
C MET A 118 -14.03 0.23 -1.92
#